data_c620d5125ce54604a0c19bd9cdf84227
#
_entry.id   c620d5125ce54604a0c19bd9cdf84227
#
_cell.length_a   1.000
_cell.length_b   1.000
_cell.length_c   1.000
_cell.angle_alpha   90.00
_cell.angle_beta   90.00
_cell.angle_gamma   90.00
#
_symmetry.space_group_name_H-M   'P 1'
#
loop_
_entity.id
_entity.type
_entity.pdbx_description
1 polymer ?
#
loop_
_entity_poly.entity_id
_entity_poly.type
_entity_poly.pdbx_seq_one_letter_code
_entity_poly.pdbx_strand_id
1 'polypeptide(L)'
;EQTTKFTEVEHISMKKDGNANKITLDLNNTNFNPVFKKDGNTLILDLKGVNVPPEFQKTVDTRSLGGILKSVDIGTQAGGARFVFQVNESWEYSAYQLDKKYVIEFKTKVEKEEKANFKGKPLSLNFQNMDIRGILQVIADFTNLNIMASDSVQGNMSIRLKDVPWDQALNLVLESKNLTQVKEGNVVWIATAQEISDKNKSKLEIKNQLNELEPLKLKFFQLNH
;
A
#
# COMPACT_ATOMS: atom_id res chain seq x y z
N GLU A 1 27.88 -24.52 3.21
CA GLU A 1 26.54 -25.14 3.01
C GLU A 1 25.51 -24.01 3.01
N GLN A 2 25.11 -23.57 1.82
CA GLN A 2 23.95 -22.68 1.67
C GLN A 2 22.71 -23.54 1.88
N THR A 3 22.17 -23.52 3.08
CA THR A 3 20.82 -23.95 3.35
C THR A 3 19.88 -23.06 2.53
N THR A 4 19.37 -23.57 1.45
CA THR A 4 18.26 -22.97 0.70
C THR A 4 17.09 -22.87 1.66
N LYS A 5 16.95 -21.70 2.28
CA LYS A 5 15.86 -21.41 3.22
C LYS A 5 14.58 -21.34 2.38
N PHE A 6 13.77 -22.37 2.40
CA PHE A 6 12.47 -22.37 1.74
C PHE A 6 11.64 -21.19 2.23
N THR A 7 10.93 -20.55 1.31
CA THR A 7 9.95 -19.54 1.67
C THR A 7 8.76 -20.23 2.35
N GLU A 8 8.34 -19.71 3.49
CA GLU A 8 7.24 -20.29 4.28
C GLU A 8 6.24 -19.20 4.68
N VAL A 9 4.97 -19.58 4.71
CA VAL A 9 3.90 -18.75 5.24
C VAL A 9 3.96 -18.76 6.75
N GLU A 10 4.19 -17.60 7.36
CA GLU A 10 4.25 -17.43 8.82
C GLU A 10 2.90 -17.02 9.42
N HIS A 11 2.12 -16.25 8.68
CA HIS A 11 0.80 -15.80 9.11
C HIS A 11 -0.12 -15.51 7.93
N ILE A 12 -1.42 -15.71 8.14
CA ILE A 12 -2.47 -15.39 7.16
C ILE A 12 -3.52 -14.54 7.87
N SER A 13 -3.79 -13.35 7.33
CA SER A 13 -4.89 -12.52 7.79
C SER A 13 -5.90 -12.25 6.68
N MET A 14 -7.17 -12.21 7.06
CA MET A 14 -8.28 -11.98 6.13
C MET A 14 -9.19 -10.94 6.75
N LYS A 15 -9.46 -9.85 6.02
CA LYS A 15 -10.34 -8.77 6.50
C LYS A 15 -11.12 -8.15 5.35
N LYS A 16 -12.20 -7.49 5.69
CA LYS A 16 -12.88 -6.54 4.82
C LYS A 16 -12.30 -5.15 5.06
N ASP A 17 -11.96 -4.47 3.97
CA ASP A 17 -11.43 -3.11 3.98
C ASP A 17 -12.23 -2.28 2.96
N GLY A 18 -13.16 -1.46 3.45
CA GLY A 18 -14.11 -0.76 2.60
C GLY A 18 -14.96 -1.73 1.77
N ASN A 19 -14.87 -1.64 0.45
CA ASN A 19 -15.56 -2.51 -0.51
C ASN A 19 -14.70 -3.71 -0.97
N ALA A 20 -13.53 -3.90 -0.40
CA ALA A 20 -12.62 -4.99 -0.74
C ALA A 20 -12.55 -6.05 0.36
N ASN A 21 -12.37 -7.31 -0.06
CA ASN A 21 -11.82 -8.33 0.84
C ASN A 21 -10.32 -8.41 0.62
N LYS A 22 -9.55 -8.30 1.68
CA LYS A 22 -8.10 -8.27 1.66
C LYS A 22 -7.54 -9.48 2.39
N ILE A 23 -6.70 -10.26 1.69
CA ILE A 23 -5.96 -11.39 2.25
C ILE A 23 -4.49 -11.00 2.26
N THR A 24 -3.86 -11.09 3.44
CA THR A 24 -2.44 -10.81 3.61
C THR A 24 -1.72 -12.07 4.05
N LEU A 25 -0.70 -12.45 3.30
CA LEU A 25 0.21 -13.55 3.63
C LEU A 25 1.51 -12.94 4.14
N ASP A 26 1.87 -13.23 5.38
CA ASP A 26 3.19 -12.90 5.91
C ASP A 26 4.14 -14.06 5.65
N LEU A 27 5.23 -13.80 4.95
CA LEU A 27 6.21 -14.78 4.52
C LEU A 27 7.56 -14.55 5.23
N ASN A 28 8.35 -15.57 5.39
CA ASN A 28 9.69 -15.45 5.98
C ASN A 28 10.75 -14.94 5.00
N ASN A 29 10.41 -14.85 3.70
CA ASN A 29 11.33 -14.46 2.63
C ASN A 29 10.59 -13.64 1.56
N THR A 30 11.33 -12.86 0.77
CA THR A 30 10.81 -12.08 -0.34
C THR A 30 10.86 -12.80 -1.69
N ASN A 31 11.51 -13.96 -1.76
CA ASN A 31 11.74 -14.71 -2.99
C ASN A 31 10.70 -15.82 -3.17
N PHE A 32 9.71 -15.56 -4.00
CA PHE A 32 8.69 -16.52 -4.41
C PHE A 32 8.08 -16.09 -5.76
N ASN A 33 7.41 -17.00 -6.44
CA ASN A 33 6.82 -16.76 -7.75
C ASN A 33 5.30 -17.04 -7.72
N PRO A 34 4.45 -15.99 -7.70
CA PRO A 34 3.00 -16.14 -7.74
C PRO A 34 2.54 -16.41 -9.18
N VAL A 35 1.64 -17.37 -9.34
CA VAL A 35 0.96 -17.68 -10.59
C VAL A 35 -0.53 -17.69 -10.36
N PHE A 36 -1.28 -16.86 -11.07
CA PHE A 36 -2.71 -16.75 -10.98
C PHE A 36 -3.42 -17.42 -12.16
N LYS A 37 -4.51 -18.12 -11.86
CA LYS A 37 -5.45 -18.63 -12.85
C LYS A 37 -6.86 -18.24 -12.43
N LYS A 38 -7.55 -17.50 -13.28
CA LYS A 38 -8.96 -17.16 -13.10
C LYS A 38 -9.84 -18.10 -13.89
N ASP A 39 -10.84 -18.67 -13.22
CA ASP A 39 -11.82 -19.57 -13.83
C ASP A 39 -13.22 -19.29 -13.24
N GLY A 40 -14.05 -18.57 -14.01
CA GLY A 40 -15.37 -18.13 -13.55
C GLY A 40 -15.32 -17.33 -12.24
N ASN A 41 -15.94 -17.87 -11.21
CA ASN A 41 -15.98 -17.29 -9.86
C ASN A 41 -14.87 -17.82 -8.94
N THR A 42 -13.86 -18.44 -9.50
CA THR A 42 -12.73 -19.01 -8.77
C THR A 42 -11.43 -18.33 -9.20
N LEU A 43 -10.61 -17.95 -8.24
CA LEU A 43 -9.23 -17.56 -8.44
C LEU A 43 -8.32 -18.60 -7.80
N ILE A 44 -7.38 -19.13 -8.57
CA ILE A 44 -6.34 -20.02 -8.07
C ILE A 44 -5.03 -19.25 -8.03
N LEU A 45 -4.37 -19.26 -6.88
CA LEU A 45 -3.04 -18.74 -6.68
C LEU A 45 -2.09 -19.87 -6.33
N ASP A 46 -1.11 -20.11 -7.18
CA ASP A 46 0.01 -21.02 -6.92
C ASP A 46 1.24 -20.19 -6.55
N LEU A 47 1.77 -20.41 -5.36
CA LEU A 47 3.01 -19.83 -4.89
C LEU A 47 4.13 -20.89 -4.98
N LYS A 48 4.86 -20.84 -6.09
CA LYS A 48 5.98 -21.75 -6.30
C LYS A 48 7.10 -21.47 -5.31
N GLY A 49 7.63 -22.55 -4.71
CA GLY A 49 8.72 -22.46 -3.74
C GLY A 49 8.30 -22.00 -2.34
N VAL A 50 7.00 -21.95 -2.06
CA VAL A 50 6.44 -21.57 -0.77
C VAL A 50 5.86 -22.76 -0.06
N ASN A 51 6.25 -22.97 1.19
CA ASN A 51 5.68 -23.97 2.08
C ASN A 51 4.54 -23.36 2.91
N VAL A 52 3.47 -24.13 3.10
CA VAL A 52 2.37 -23.78 4.01
C VAL A 52 2.39 -24.76 5.18
N PRO A 53 2.58 -24.30 6.43
CA PRO A 53 2.46 -25.15 7.60
C PRO A 53 1.09 -25.87 7.66
N PRO A 54 1.03 -27.11 8.15
CA PRO A 54 -0.22 -27.89 8.21
C PRO A 54 -1.37 -27.19 8.92
N GLU A 55 -1.08 -26.34 9.89
CA GLU A 55 -2.07 -25.58 10.68
C GLU A 55 -2.89 -24.60 9.82
N PHE A 56 -2.32 -24.12 8.70
CA PHE A 56 -3.00 -23.23 7.76
C PHE A 56 -3.69 -24.01 6.64
N GLN A 57 -3.41 -25.29 6.45
CA GLN A 57 -3.99 -26.11 5.38
C GLN A 57 -5.42 -26.50 5.71
N LYS A 58 -6.34 -25.64 5.37
CA LYS A 58 -7.78 -25.79 5.62
C LYS A 58 -8.61 -24.91 4.69
N THR A 59 -9.90 -25.21 4.63
CA THR A 59 -10.88 -24.33 4.01
C THR A 59 -11.38 -23.32 5.05
N VAL A 60 -11.30 -22.04 4.74
CA VAL A 60 -11.77 -20.95 5.58
C VAL A 60 -13.03 -20.35 4.97
N ASP A 61 -14.13 -20.34 5.72
CA ASP A 61 -15.36 -19.64 5.32
C ASP A 61 -15.20 -18.15 5.66
N THR A 62 -15.24 -17.30 4.64
CA THR A 62 -15.05 -15.85 4.77
C THR A 62 -16.35 -15.05 4.71
N ARG A 63 -17.52 -15.70 4.57
CA ARG A 63 -18.83 -15.04 4.46
C ARG A 63 -19.15 -14.17 5.67
N SER A 64 -18.69 -14.57 6.85
CA SER A 64 -18.88 -13.81 8.10
C SER A 64 -18.12 -12.46 8.11
N LEU A 65 -17.08 -12.30 7.29
CA LEU A 65 -16.37 -11.03 7.14
C LEU A 65 -17.16 -10.02 6.30
N GLY A 66 -18.13 -10.51 5.52
CA GLY A 66 -18.85 -9.72 4.52
C GLY A 66 -18.00 -9.46 3.28
N GLY A 67 -18.61 -8.84 2.26
CA GLY A 67 -17.97 -8.59 0.97
C GLY A 67 -18.24 -9.71 -0.03
N ILE A 68 -17.35 -9.87 -1.00
CA ILE A 68 -17.56 -10.76 -2.15
C ILE A 68 -16.83 -12.10 -2.07
N LEU A 69 -15.88 -12.24 -1.16
CA LEU A 69 -15.13 -13.48 -0.96
C LEU A 69 -15.95 -14.44 -0.10
N LYS A 70 -16.20 -15.64 -0.62
CA LYS A 70 -16.99 -16.69 0.05
C LYS A 70 -16.15 -17.62 0.89
N SER A 71 -15.04 -18.10 0.31
CA SER A 71 -14.16 -19.04 0.99
C SER A 71 -12.76 -19.01 0.39
N VAL A 72 -11.81 -19.45 1.19
CA VAL A 72 -10.43 -19.69 0.78
C VAL A 72 -10.06 -21.11 1.15
N ASP A 73 -9.67 -21.90 0.16
CA ASP A 73 -9.13 -23.24 0.37
C ASP A 73 -7.60 -23.18 0.27
N ILE A 74 -6.93 -23.55 1.37
CA ILE A 74 -5.49 -23.44 1.52
C ILE A 74 -4.89 -24.83 1.58
N GLY A 75 -4.00 -25.11 0.64
CA GLY A 75 -3.36 -26.40 0.56
C GLY A 75 -1.99 -26.34 -0.09
N THR A 76 -1.50 -27.51 -0.44
CA THR A 76 -0.23 -27.68 -1.13
C THR A 76 -0.43 -28.34 -2.48
N GLN A 77 0.42 -28.01 -3.41
CA GLN A 77 0.55 -28.67 -4.70
C GLN A 77 2.02 -28.91 -4.99
N ALA A 78 2.30 -29.80 -5.95
CA ALA A 78 3.67 -30.07 -6.36
C ALA A 78 4.44 -28.79 -6.67
N GLY A 79 5.46 -28.50 -5.86
CA GLY A 79 6.31 -27.32 -5.98
C GLY A 79 5.89 -26.07 -5.19
N GLY A 80 4.85 -26.17 -4.33
CA GLY A 80 4.54 -25.02 -3.47
C GLY A 80 3.14 -25.01 -2.84
N ALA A 81 2.71 -23.84 -2.44
CA ALA A 81 1.40 -23.56 -1.84
C ALA A 81 0.35 -23.30 -2.92
N ARG A 82 -0.89 -23.71 -2.66
CA ARG A 82 -2.05 -23.37 -3.48
C ARG A 82 -3.15 -22.77 -2.64
N PHE A 83 -3.66 -21.63 -3.10
CA PHE A 83 -4.82 -20.95 -2.54
C PHE A 83 -5.93 -20.92 -3.59
N VAL A 84 -7.12 -21.37 -3.23
CA VAL A 84 -8.29 -21.36 -4.09
C VAL A 84 -9.35 -20.45 -3.47
N PHE A 85 -9.62 -19.33 -4.12
CA PHE A 85 -10.58 -18.33 -3.66
C PHE A 85 -11.90 -18.51 -4.41
N GLN A 86 -12.99 -18.66 -3.66
CA GLN A 86 -14.35 -18.64 -4.21
C GLN A 86 -14.95 -17.26 -4.02
N VAL A 87 -15.40 -16.65 -5.11
CA VAL A 87 -15.86 -15.26 -5.15
C VAL A 87 -17.28 -15.20 -5.68
N ASN A 88 -18.00 -14.12 -5.39
CA ASN A 88 -19.30 -13.84 -6.02
C ASN A 88 -19.11 -13.43 -7.48
N GLU A 89 -20.21 -13.33 -8.23
CA GLU A 89 -20.19 -12.83 -9.60
C GLU A 89 -19.72 -11.37 -9.70
N SER A 90 -19.24 -10.98 -10.89
CA SER A 90 -18.80 -9.61 -11.20
C SER A 90 -17.69 -9.10 -10.29
N TRP A 91 -16.56 -9.74 -10.32
CA TRP A 91 -15.43 -9.45 -9.47
C TRP A 91 -14.12 -9.20 -10.26
N GLU A 92 -13.24 -8.48 -9.63
CA GLU A 92 -11.85 -8.29 -10.04
C GLU A 92 -10.92 -8.46 -8.84
N TYR A 93 -9.67 -8.69 -9.10
CA TYR A 93 -8.64 -8.79 -8.07
C TYR A 93 -7.40 -7.99 -8.43
N SER A 94 -6.67 -7.61 -7.41
CA SER A 94 -5.29 -7.13 -7.53
C SER A 94 -4.41 -7.84 -6.52
N ALA A 95 -3.14 -7.98 -6.84
CA ALA A 95 -2.16 -8.58 -5.94
C ALA A 95 -0.86 -7.81 -5.98
N TYR A 96 -0.25 -7.63 -4.81
CA TYR A 96 1.02 -6.92 -4.69
C TYR A 96 1.86 -7.45 -3.54
N GLN A 97 3.17 -7.28 -3.66
CA GLN A 97 4.15 -7.64 -2.64
C GLN A 97 4.82 -6.38 -2.10
N LEU A 98 4.86 -6.28 -0.78
CA LEU A 98 5.61 -5.28 -0.05
C LEU A 98 6.48 -6.00 0.98
N ASP A 99 7.80 -6.04 0.74
CA ASP A 99 8.75 -6.83 1.52
C ASP A 99 8.31 -8.29 1.66
N LYS A 100 8.09 -8.78 2.87
CA LYS A 100 7.66 -10.15 3.17
C LYS A 100 6.13 -10.33 3.21
N LYS A 101 5.37 -9.29 2.86
CA LYS A 101 3.90 -9.35 2.81
C LYS A 101 3.43 -9.48 1.38
N TYR A 102 2.57 -10.46 1.15
CA TYR A 102 1.86 -10.63 -0.10
C TYR A 102 0.37 -10.40 0.12
N VAL A 103 -0.19 -9.44 -0.61
CA VAL A 103 -1.57 -8.99 -0.43
C VAL A 103 -2.38 -9.27 -1.67
N ILE A 104 -3.54 -9.90 -1.50
CA ILE A 104 -4.54 -10.13 -2.55
C ILE A 104 -5.82 -9.41 -2.16
N GLU A 105 -6.31 -8.53 -3.02
CA GLU A 105 -7.55 -7.79 -2.83
C GLU A 105 -8.60 -8.23 -3.84
N PHE A 106 -9.81 -8.47 -3.36
CA PHE A 106 -10.99 -8.79 -4.17
C PHE A 106 -11.99 -7.67 -4.08
N LYS A 107 -12.43 -7.15 -5.23
CA LYS A 107 -13.42 -6.07 -5.32
C LYS A 107 -14.54 -6.44 -6.27
N THR A 108 -15.73 -5.90 -6.06
CA THR A 108 -16.79 -5.97 -7.04
C THR A 108 -16.36 -5.21 -8.30
N LYS A 109 -16.53 -5.83 -9.45
CA LYS A 109 -16.36 -5.13 -10.73
C LYS A 109 -17.54 -4.20 -10.92
N VAL A 110 -17.37 -2.94 -10.57
CA VAL A 110 -18.37 -1.90 -10.80
C VAL A 110 -18.25 -1.44 -12.25
N GLU A 111 -19.33 -1.56 -13.02
CA GLU A 111 -19.43 -0.84 -14.27
C GLU A 111 -19.34 0.66 -13.95
N LYS A 112 -18.27 1.28 -14.45
CA LYS A 112 -17.98 2.74 -14.43
C LYS A 112 -19.04 3.59 -13.74
N GLU A 113 -18.87 3.91 -12.46
CA GLU A 113 -19.27 5.21 -11.88
C GLU A 113 -19.15 5.31 -10.37
N GLU A 114 -18.36 4.48 -9.68
CA GLU A 114 -18.01 4.80 -8.30
C GLU A 114 -16.51 5.07 -8.17
N LYS A 115 -16.23 6.24 -7.65
CA LYS A 115 -14.93 6.87 -7.41
C LYS A 115 -13.89 5.84 -6.96
N ALA A 116 -13.06 5.38 -7.89
CA ALA A 116 -11.79 4.83 -7.49
C ALA A 116 -11.08 5.89 -6.64
N ASN A 117 -10.74 5.57 -5.40
CA ASN A 117 -10.02 6.47 -4.49
C ASN A 117 -8.68 6.93 -5.10
N PHE A 118 -8.22 6.22 -6.12
CA PHE A 118 -6.98 6.47 -6.85
C PHE A 118 -7.27 6.70 -8.33
N LYS A 119 -6.75 7.80 -8.87
CA LYS A 119 -6.98 8.24 -10.26
C LYS A 119 -5.69 8.22 -11.10
N GLY A 120 -4.59 7.79 -10.53
CA GLY A 120 -3.30 7.76 -11.18
C GLY A 120 -3.25 6.77 -12.34
N LYS A 121 -2.35 7.02 -13.30
CA LYS A 121 -2.07 6.06 -14.37
C LYS A 121 -1.48 4.78 -13.76
N PRO A 122 -1.80 3.59 -14.31
CA PRO A 122 -1.24 2.33 -13.84
C PRO A 122 0.28 2.31 -13.95
N LEU A 123 0.92 1.80 -12.90
CA LEU A 123 2.36 1.66 -12.76
C LEU A 123 2.70 0.22 -12.37
N SER A 124 3.74 -0.34 -12.95
CA SER A 124 4.28 -1.65 -12.59
C SER A 124 5.70 -1.51 -12.08
N LEU A 125 5.96 -2.05 -10.90
CA LEU A 125 7.27 -2.04 -10.24
C LEU A 125 7.64 -3.46 -9.85
N ASN A 126 8.90 -3.84 -10.05
CA ASN A 126 9.45 -5.11 -9.59
C ASN A 126 10.90 -4.90 -9.16
N PHE A 127 11.09 -4.62 -7.87
CA PHE A 127 12.40 -4.39 -7.28
C PHE A 127 12.64 -5.33 -6.11
N GLN A 128 13.86 -5.83 -6.01
CA GLN A 128 14.32 -6.63 -4.87
C GLN A 128 15.39 -5.85 -4.12
N ASN A 129 15.19 -5.66 -2.80
CA ASN A 129 16.12 -4.99 -1.89
C ASN A 129 16.63 -3.64 -2.41
N MET A 130 15.74 -2.84 -2.99
CA MET A 130 16.05 -1.52 -3.53
C MET A 130 15.91 -0.44 -2.45
N ASP A 131 16.80 0.54 -2.47
CA ASP A 131 16.69 1.72 -1.62
C ASP A 131 15.34 2.43 -1.84
N ILE A 132 14.67 2.80 -0.75
CA ILE A 132 13.36 3.45 -0.82
C ILE A 132 13.40 4.78 -1.59
N ARG A 133 14.48 5.54 -1.47
CA ARG A 133 14.66 6.80 -2.23
C ARG A 133 14.73 6.52 -3.74
N GLY A 134 15.34 5.41 -4.14
CA GLY A 134 15.34 4.97 -5.54
C GLY A 134 13.95 4.62 -6.05
N ILE A 135 13.15 3.94 -5.24
CA ILE A 135 11.75 3.62 -5.59
C ILE A 135 10.92 4.89 -5.73
N LEU A 136 11.06 5.85 -4.80
CA LEU A 136 10.38 7.14 -4.87
C LEU A 136 10.81 7.94 -6.10
N GLN A 137 12.08 7.87 -6.49
CA GLN A 137 12.57 8.52 -7.71
C GLN A 137 11.92 7.94 -8.98
N VAL A 138 11.77 6.62 -9.05
CA VAL A 138 11.06 5.97 -10.18
C VAL A 138 9.61 6.46 -10.27
N ILE A 139 8.92 6.57 -9.13
CA ILE A 139 7.54 7.10 -9.11
C ILE A 139 7.54 8.57 -9.52
N ALA A 140 8.49 9.37 -9.05
CA ALA A 140 8.62 10.78 -9.42
C ALA A 140 8.81 10.95 -10.93
N ASP A 141 9.70 10.17 -11.53
CA ASP A 141 9.98 10.20 -12.99
C ASP A 141 8.75 9.78 -13.80
N PHE A 142 8.01 8.78 -13.33
CA PHE A 142 6.79 8.32 -13.99
C PHE A 142 5.67 9.36 -13.97
N THR A 143 5.58 10.13 -12.88
CA THR A 143 4.47 11.07 -12.63
C THR A 143 4.80 12.50 -12.97
N ASN A 144 6.06 12.83 -13.25
CA ASN A 144 6.60 14.18 -13.33
C ASN A 144 6.35 15.03 -12.05
N LEU A 145 6.20 14.38 -10.90
CA LEU A 145 6.12 15.03 -9.60
C LEU A 145 7.52 15.30 -9.06
N ASN A 146 7.65 16.42 -8.37
CA ASN A 146 8.85 16.72 -7.58
C ASN A 146 8.70 16.09 -6.20
N ILE A 147 9.36 14.97 -5.96
CA ILE A 147 9.33 14.29 -4.66
C ILE A 147 10.60 14.64 -3.89
N MET A 148 10.40 15.18 -2.69
CA MET A 148 11.46 15.48 -1.74
C MET A 148 11.32 14.58 -0.52
N ALA A 149 12.35 13.85 -0.20
CA ALA A 149 12.40 12.96 0.96
C ALA A 149 13.28 13.55 2.06
N SER A 150 12.82 13.52 3.31
CA SER A 150 13.63 13.92 4.46
C SER A 150 14.77 12.93 4.72
N ASP A 151 15.73 13.29 5.56
CA ASP A 151 16.86 12.43 5.90
C ASP A 151 16.44 11.16 6.67
N SER A 152 15.27 11.17 7.29
CA SER A 152 14.70 10.00 7.96
C SER A 152 14.19 8.92 7.00
N VAL A 153 14.00 9.26 5.72
CA VAL A 153 13.55 8.32 4.68
C VAL A 153 14.74 7.46 4.26
N GLN A 154 14.90 6.31 4.90
CA GLN A 154 16.02 5.40 4.70
C GLN A 154 15.56 3.94 4.70
N GLY A 155 16.43 3.08 4.21
CA GLY A 155 16.24 1.64 4.18
C GLY A 155 15.89 1.11 2.80
N ASN A 156 15.88 -0.20 2.70
CA ASN A 156 15.59 -0.91 1.47
C ASN A 156 14.25 -1.62 1.59
N MET A 157 13.61 -1.85 0.46
CA MET A 157 12.41 -2.68 0.39
C MET A 157 12.37 -3.48 -0.92
N SER A 158 11.65 -4.59 -0.85
CA SER A 158 11.27 -5.38 -2.03
C SER A 158 9.83 -5.08 -2.37
N ILE A 159 9.55 -4.79 -3.62
CA ILE A 159 8.22 -4.40 -4.09
C ILE A 159 7.91 -5.05 -5.43
N ARG A 160 6.71 -5.60 -5.55
CA ARG A 160 6.16 -6.11 -6.81
C ARG A 160 4.73 -5.62 -6.96
N LEU A 161 4.52 -4.71 -7.88
CA LEU A 161 3.22 -4.17 -8.24
C LEU A 161 3.01 -4.37 -9.74
N LYS A 162 1.79 -4.72 -10.14
CA LYS A 162 1.42 -4.84 -11.54
C LYS A 162 0.14 -4.05 -11.79
N ASP A 163 0.20 -3.10 -12.72
CA ASP A 163 -0.95 -2.27 -13.15
C ASP A 163 -1.69 -1.60 -11.97
N VAL A 164 -0.92 -1.09 -11.01
CA VAL A 164 -1.43 -0.37 -9.84
C VAL A 164 -1.38 1.13 -10.12
N PRO A 165 -2.45 1.91 -9.86
CA PRO A 165 -2.40 3.36 -9.96
C PRO A 165 -1.21 3.93 -9.19
N TRP A 166 -0.48 4.88 -9.77
CA TRP A 166 0.76 5.39 -9.16
C TRP A 166 0.54 6.03 -7.79
N ASP A 167 -0.60 6.69 -7.59
CA ASP A 167 -0.99 7.29 -6.31
C ASP A 167 -1.25 6.22 -5.23
N GLN A 168 -1.84 5.09 -5.60
CA GLN A 168 -1.94 3.93 -4.72
C GLN A 168 -0.57 3.30 -4.46
N ALA A 169 0.27 3.15 -5.49
CA ALA A 169 1.63 2.62 -5.34
C ALA A 169 2.46 3.47 -4.38
N LEU A 170 2.41 4.79 -4.51
CA LEU A 170 3.07 5.72 -3.59
C LEU A 170 2.56 5.55 -2.16
N ASN A 171 1.25 5.48 -1.98
CA ASN A 171 0.64 5.28 -0.66
C ASN A 171 1.08 3.98 -0.01
N LEU A 172 1.10 2.87 -0.74
CA LEU A 172 1.56 1.57 -0.26
C LEU A 172 3.02 1.59 0.20
N VAL A 173 3.91 2.24 -0.58
CA VAL A 173 5.32 2.41 -0.21
C VAL A 173 5.46 3.20 1.08
N LEU A 174 4.75 4.32 1.21
CA LEU A 174 4.80 5.18 2.39
C LEU A 174 4.25 4.47 3.64
N GLU A 175 3.11 3.82 3.55
CA GLU A 175 2.52 3.08 4.66
C GLU A 175 3.43 1.95 5.16
N SER A 176 4.07 1.22 4.25
CA SER A 176 4.96 0.11 4.62
C SER A 176 6.19 0.55 5.43
N LYS A 177 6.57 1.81 5.33
CA LYS A 177 7.72 2.42 6.04
C LYS A 177 7.31 3.44 7.09
N ASN A 178 6.03 3.51 7.44
CA ASN A 178 5.48 4.50 8.38
C ASN A 178 5.82 5.94 8.01
N LEU A 179 5.80 6.24 6.73
CA LEU A 179 6.01 7.56 6.18
C LEU A 179 4.68 8.19 5.78
N THR A 180 4.69 9.51 5.68
CA THR A 180 3.55 10.27 5.20
C THR A 180 3.99 11.33 4.20
N GLN A 181 3.06 11.95 3.51
CA GLN A 181 3.33 12.95 2.50
C GLN A 181 2.54 14.22 2.74
N VAL A 182 3.14 15.35 2.37
CA VAL A 182 2.49 16.66 2.29
C VAL A 182 2.72 17.20 0.89
N LYS A 183 1.63 17.54 0.21
CA LYS A 183 1.68 18.13 -1.13
C LYS A 183 1.56 19.65 -1.04
N GLU A 184 2.56 20.33 -1.58
CA GLU A 184 2.58 21.80 -1.71
C GLU A 184 2.81 22.13 -3.20
N GLY A 185 1.75 22.52 -3.92
CA GLY A 185 1.82 22.73 -5.37
C GLY A 185 2.15 21.45 -6.14
N ASN A 186 3.25 21.45 -6.89
CA ASN A 186 3.78 20.28 -7.60
C ASN A 186 4.91 19.54 -6.86
N VAL A 187 5.17 19.92 -5.61
CA VAL A 187 6.16 19.29 -4.73
C VAL A 187 5.45 18.41 -3.72
N VAL A 188 5.91 17.17 -3.59
CA VAL A 188 5.48 16.21 -2.58
C VAL A 188 6.63 16.00 -1.61
N TRP A 189 6.44 16.41 -0.36
CA TRP A 189 7.41 16.18 0.70
C TRP A 189 7.08 14.92 1.48
N ILE A 190 8.03 14.03 1.61
CA ILE A 190 7.90 12.73 2.29
C ILE A 190 8.77 12.72 3.53
N ALA A 191 8.16 12.42 4.67
CA ALA A 191 8.80 12.37 5.97
C ALA A 191 7.99 11.49 6.93
N THR A 192 8.50 11.31 8.15
CA THR A 192 7.71 10.70 9.22
C THR A 192 6.59 11.65 9.68
N ALA A 193 5.53 11.08 10.28
CA ALA A 193 4.43 11.89 10.82
C ALA A 193 4.92 12.89 11.88
N GLN A 194 5.94 12.50 12.67
CA GLN A 194 6.54 13.38 13.67
C GLN A 194 7.22 14.59 13.04
N GLU A 195 8.04 14.39 12.01
CA GLU A 195 8.72 15.49 11.30
C GLU A 195 7.72 16.48 10.68
N ILE A 196 6.63 15.96 10.10
CA ILE A 196 5.57 16.82 9.54
C ILE A 196 4.87 17.61 10.64
N SER A 197 4.55 16.96 11.76
CA SER A 197 3.96 17.63 12.93
C SER A 197 4.85 18.75 13.45
N ASP A 198 6.15 18.48 13.60
CA ASP A 198 7.13 19.47 14.10
C ASP A 198 7.28 20.67 13.14
N LYS A 199 7.31 20.39 11.82
CA LYS A 199 7.35 21.44 10.80
C LYS A 199 6.10 22.33 10.84
N ASN A 200 4.93 21.73 11.05
CA ASN A 200 3.67 22.48 11.14
C ASN A 200 3.62 23.35 12.40
N LYS A 201 4.11 22.85 13.55
CA LYS A 201 4.23 23.62 14.79
C LYS A 201 5.14 24.83 14.59
N SER A 202 6.33 24.63 14.01
CA SER A 202 7.29 25.71 13.73
C SER A 202 6.69 26.77 12.81
N LYS A 203 5.95 26.38 11.76
CA LYS A 203 5.26 27.33 10.87
C LYS A 203 4.20 28.14 11.62
N LEU A 204 3.47 27.53 12.53
CA LEU A 204 2.44 28.20 13.33
C LEU A 204 3.07 29.20 14.31
N GLU A 205 4.15 28.82 14.98
CA GLU A 205 4.87 29.70 15.91
C GLU A 205 5.43 30.94 15.20
N ILE A 206 6.07 30.76 14.02
CA ILE A 206 6.55 31.83 13.17
C ILE A 206 5.41 32.78 12.77
N LYS A 207 4.28 32.22 12.34
CA LYS A 207 3.10 33.01 11.96
C LYS A 207 2.56 33.84 13.14
N ASN A 208 2.48 33.25 14.33
CA ASN A 208 2.04 33.93 15.53
C ASN A 208 3.00 35.07 15.90
N GLN A 209 4.32 34.86 15.86
CA GLN A 209 5.33 35.88 16.09
C GLN A 209 5.23 37.04 15.09
N LEU A 210 5.00 36.73 13.80
CA LEU A 210 4.82 37.75 12.77
C LEU A 210 3.54 38.57 12.99
N ASN A 211 2.44 37.94 13.42
CA ASN A 211 1.20 38.65 13.74
C ASN A 211 1.34 39.56 14.98
N GLU A 212 2.18 39.19 15.96
CA GLU A 212 2.49 40.01 17.11
C GLU A 212 3.38 41.22 16.75
N LEU A 213 4.13 41.12 15.66
CA LEU A 213 5.00 42.19 15.15
C LEU A 213 4.28 43.16 14.20
N GLU A 214 3.05 42.87 13.76
CA GLU A 214 2.26 43.84 13.00
C GLU A 214 1.91 45.02 13.88
N PRO A 215 2.34 46.25 13.53
CA PRO A 215 2.07 47.43 14.36
C PRO A 215 0.54 47.68 14.41
N LEU A 216 0.04 47.82 15.61
CA LEU A 216 -1.34 48.28 15.86
C LEU A 216 -1.56 49.57 15.05
N LYS A 217 -2.37 49.48 13.98
CA LYS A 217 -2.83 50.67 13.27
C LYS A 217 -3.78 51.43 14.18
N LEU A 218 -3.26 52.43 14.88
CA LEU A 218 -4.05 53.38 15.63
C LEU A 218 -4.93 54.16 14.63
N LYS A 219 -6.23 53.89 14.62
CA LYS A 219 -7.23 54.74 13.97
C LYS A 219 -7.46 55.97 14.85
N PHE A 220 -6.90 57.08 14.47
CA PHE A 220 -7.28 58.38 15.05
C PHE A 220 -8.68 58.74 14.50
N PHE A 221 -9.66 58.76 15.36
CA PHE A 221 -10.93 59.42 15.08
C PHE A 221 -10.80 60.89 15.40
N GLN A 222 -10.81 61.77 14.40
CA GLN A 222 -10.97 63.21 14.57
C GLN A 222 -12.45 63.48 14.84
N LEU A 223 -12.76 63.88 16.08
CA LEU A 223 -14.04 64.47 16.46
C LEU A 223 -14.04 65.94 15.98
N ASN A 224 -14.79 66.20 14.89
CA ASN A 224 -15.11 67.57 14.53
C ASN A 224 -16.28 68.08 15.40
N HIS A 225 -16.03 69.23 16.08
CA HIS A 225 -17.08 70.02 16.69
C HIS A 225 -17.70 70.93 15.67
#